data_3e9bcf3ebcd99d4f2a1489adafe9531a
#
_entry.id   3e9bcf3ebcd99d4f2a1489adafe9531a
#
_cell.length_a   1.000
_cell.length_b   1.000
_cell.length_c   1.000
_cell.angle_alpha   90.00
_cell.angle_beta   90.00
_cell.angle_gamma   90.00
#
_symmetry.space_group_name_H-M   'P 1'
#
loop_
_entity.id
_entity.type
_entity.pdbx_description
1 polymer ?
#
loop_
_entity_poly.entity_id
_entity_poly.type
_entity_poly.pdbx_seq_one_letter_code
_entity_poly.pdbx_strand_id
1 'polypeptide(L)'
;RRSSDLPLGTLEWHGPHMPLGADGIQSKELFVRVAEKVGGVVLPMLFMGPDRLFDDRGTVFYGMDINTEGALNTYCAQQMKGSAYWMEKGLFQDLLRSIFAQLSRAGVRIVVGHGHGPSTNAFQEMKEEAEEKYGLCIMTAWTYADDERLKYQNDHAGANETSIVMAVRPELVDFGQVKEDESNLIGIAGRHPVRESSEAFGNEILEYTMKTLIAGIEKEYKTIKER
;
A
#
# COMPACT_ATOMS: atom_id res chain seq x y z
N ARG A 1 -0.51 -20.49 -14.34
CA ARG A 1 0.28 -19.72 -13.37
C ARG A 1 -0.54 -19.58 -12.10
N ARG A 2 0.09 -19.62 -10.92
CA ARG A 2 -0.61 -19.74 -9.63
C ARG A 2 -0.10 -18.66 -8.67
N SER A 3 -0.24 -17.40 -9.07
CA SER A 3 -0.03 -16.25 -8.21
C SER A 3 -1.36 -15.63 -7.78
N SER A 4 -1.38 -15.01 -6.63
CA SER A 4 -2.47 -14.15 -6.16
C SER A 4 -1.89 -12.85 -5.64
N ASP A 5 -2.53 -11.76 -6.01
CA ASP A 5 -2.15 -10.42 -5.64
C ASP A 5 -3.14 -9.89 -4.61
N LEU A 6 -2.64 -9.52 -3.44
CA LEU A 6 -3.43 -9.11 -2.28
C LEU A 6 -3.26 -7.60 -2.05
N PRO A 7 -4.22 -6.77 -2.46
CA PRO A 7 -4.20 -5.36 -2.14
C PRO A 7 -4.41 -5.15 -0.64
N LEU A 8 -3.41 -4.53 0.02
CA LEU A 8 -3.38 -4.23 1.44
C LEU A 8 -3.70 -2.74 1.65
N GLY A 9 -4.89 -2.35 1.21
CA GLY A 9 -5.34 -0.98 1.35
C GLY A 9 -5.73 -0.62 2.77
N THR A 10 -6.13 0.61 2.96
CA THR A 10 -6.77 1.11 4.19
C THR A 10 -7.72 2.25 3.83
N LEU A 11 -8.62 2.60 4.77
CA LEU A 11 -9.39 3.84 4.71
C LEU A 11 -8.72 4.89 5.60
N GLU A 12 -7.53 5.28 5.20
CA GLU A 12 -6.66 6.21 5.91
C GLU A 12 -6.75 7.62 5.32
N TRP A 13 -6.51 8.62 6.16
CA TRP A 13 -6.40 10.00 5.73
C TRP A 13 -5.19 10.21 4.81
N HIS A 14 -5.46 10.73 3.60
CA HIS A 14 -4.46 11.06 2.58
C HIS A 14 -4.54 12.54 2.17
N GLY A 15 -4.65 13.42 3.16
CA GLY A 15 -4.80 14.85 2.90
C GLY A 15 -6.20 15.23 2.41
N PRO A 16 -6.46 16.53 2.24
CA PRO A 16 -7.77 17.01 1.79
C PRO A 16 -8.04 16.72 0.30
N HIS A 17 -7.01 16.45 -0.49
CA HIS A 17 -7.04 16.38 -1.96
C HIS A 17 -7.17 14.96 -2.50
N MET A 18 -7.02 13.92 -1.67
CA MET A 18 -7.04 12.53 -2.11
C MET A 18 -8.15 11.72 -1.44
N PRO A 19 -8.56 10.58 -2.02
CA PRO A 19 -9.51 9.68 -1.41
C PRO A 19 -8.89 8.93 -0.22
N LEU A 20 -9.69 8.64 0.81
CA LEU A 20 -9.28 7.83 1.97
C LEU A 20 -8.78 6.44 1.59
N GLY A 21 -9.24 5.88 0.49
CA GLY A 21 -8.84 4.56 -0.01
C GLY A 21 -7.67 4.58 -0.98
N ALA A 22 -6.81 5.60 -0.96
CA ALA A 22 -5.71 5.78 -1.92
C ALA A 22 -4.82 4.54 -2.04
N ASP A 23 -4.35 3.98 -0.95
CA ASP A 23 -3.53 2.76 -0.92
C ASP A 23 -4.16 1.58 -1.67
N GLY A 24 -5.45 1.36 -1.41
CA GLY A 24 -6.17 0.27 -2.02
C GLY A 24 -6.43 0.49 -3.51
N ILE A 25 -6.70 1.73 -3.91
CA ILE A 25 -6.89 2.11 -5.32
C ILE A 25 -5.60 1.88 -6.09
N GLN A 26 -4.48 2.40 -5.59
CA GLN A 26 -3.15 2.24 -6.20
C GLN A 26 -2.78 0.75 -6.34
N SER A 27 -2.92 0.00 -5.27
CA SER A 27 -2.56 -1.43 -5.23
C SER A 27 -3.41 -2.26 -6.16
N LYS A 28 -4.72 -2.06 -6.18
CA LYS A 28 -5.63 -2.79 -7.05
C LYS A 28 -5.31 -2.54 -8.51
N GLU A 29 -5.13 -1.28 -8.91
CA GLU A 29 -4.84 -0.94 -10.30
C GLU A 29 -3.48 -1.48 -10.75
N LEU A 30 -2.44 -1.39 -9.90
CA LEU A 30 -1.14 -2.02 -10.14
C LEU A 30 -1.29 -3.52 -10.38
N PHE A 31 -1.99 -4.22 -9.50
CA PHE A 31 -2.14 -5.68 -9.56
C PHE A 31 -2.98 -6.15 -10.76
N VAL A 32 -4.01 -5.40 -11.14
CA VAL A 32 -4.78 -5.72 -12.36
C VAL A 32 -3.85 -5.67 -13.58
N ARG A 33 -3.06 -4.61 -13.72
CA ARG A 33 -2.10 -4.46 -14.84
C ARG A 33 -1.02 -5.56 -14.83
N VAL A 34 -0.54 -5.96 -13.65
CA VAL A 34 0.42 -7.09 -13.52
C VAL A 34 -0.24 -8.41 -13.91
N ALA A 35 -1.45 -8.68 -13.39
CA ALA A 35 -2.19 -9.91 -13.70
C ALA A 35 -2.52 -10.06 -15.19
N GLU A 36 -2.79 -8.96 -15.89
CA GLU A 36 -2.96 -8.96 -17.36
C GLU A 36 -1.70 -9.42 -18.11
N LYS A 37 -0.50 -9.19 -17.56
CA LYS A 37 0.78 -9.57 -18.17
C LYS A 37 1.21 -10.99 -17.82
N VAL A 38 1.11 -11.35 -16.53
CA VAL A 38 1.67 -12.64 -16.03
C VAL A 38 0.60 -13.67 -15.68
N GLY A 39 -0.66 -13.29 -15.70
CA GLY A 39 -1.77 -14.09 -15.17
C GLY A 39 -1.77 -14.06 -13.64
N GLY A 40 -2.77 -14.70 -13.04
CA GLY A 40 -2.97 -14.72 -11.60
C GLY A 40 -4.37 -14.25 -11.22
N VAL A 41 -4.59 -14.04 -9.94
CA VAL A 41 -5.87 -13.55 -9.40
C VAL A 41 -5.62 -12.36 -8.50
N VAL A 42 -6.28 -11.25 -8.79
CA VAL A 42 -6.29 -10.10 -7.88
C VAL A 42 -7.40 -10.31 -6.87
N LEU A 43 -7.04 -10.38 -5.59
CA LEU A 43 -8.00 -10.59 -4.51
C LEU A 43 -8.76 -9.30 -4.18
N PRO A 44 -9.93 -9.40 -3.53
CA PRO A 44 -10.57 -8.25 -2.93
C PRO A 44 -9.63 -7.53 -1.95
N MET A 45 -9.70 -6.20 -1.96
CA MET A 45 -8.87 -5.37 -1.09
C MET A 45 -9.22 -5.55 0.38
N LEU A 46 -8.20 -5.69 1.24
CA LEU A 46 -8.34 -5.56 2.68
C LEU A 46 -8.30 -4.07 3.03
N PHE A 47 -9.36 -3.56 3.65
CA PHE A 47 -9.44 -2.13 4.00
C PHE A 47 -9.06 -1.84 5.46
N MET A 48 -8.75 -2.87 6.24
CA MET A 48 -8.30 -2.78 7.62
C MET A 48 -6.88 -3.32 7.76
N GLY A 49 -6.11 -2.72 8.63
CA GLY A 49 -4.73 -3.13 8.90
C GLY A 49 -4.14 -2.44 10.12
N PRO A 50 -2.96 -2.90 10.58
CA PRO A 50 -2.26 -2.31 11.72
C PRO A 50 -1.64 -0.97 11.37
N ASP A 51 -1.49 -0.13 12.38
CA ASP A 51 -0.72 1.10 12.30
C ASP A 51 -0.22 1.49 13.70
N ARG A 52 0.47 2.64 13.77
CA ARG A 52 0.87 3.24 15.03
C ARG A 52 -0.37 3.52 15.88
N LEU A 53 -0.21 3.34 17.16
CA LEU A 53 -1.23 3.65 18.16
C LEU A 53 -0.62 4.55 19.22
N PHE A 54 -1.33 5.59 19.60
CA PHE A 54 -0.96 6.49 20.68
C PHE A 54 -2.19 6.76 21.55
N ASP A 55 -2.08 6.53 22.86
CA ASP A 55 -3.12 6.86 23.84
C ASP A 55 -2.71 8.14 24.58
N ASP A 56 -3.49 9.20 24.43
CA ASP A 56 -3.40 10.40 25.25
C ASP A 56 -4.58 10.47 26.22
N ARG A 57 -4.37 10.00 27.44
CA ARG A 57 -5.32 10.06 28.56
C ARG A 57 -6.70 9.49 28.23
N GLY A 58 -6.73 8.37 27.51
CA GLY A 58 -7.95 7.66 27.11
C GLY A 58 -8.52 8.07 25.77
N THR A 59 -7.88 9.01 25.07
CA THR A 59 -8.16 9.26 23.66
C THR A 59 -7.12 8.54 22.81
N VAL A 60 -7.58 7.62 21.99
CA VAL A 60 -6.71 6.80 21.14
C VAL A 60 -6.61 7.39 19.75
N PHE A 61 -5.37 7.54 19.27
CA PHE A 61 -5.03 8.04 17.95
C PHE A 61 -4.31 6.96 17.14
N TYR A 62 -4.53 6.93 15.82
CA TYR A 62 -3.99 5.92 14.92
C TYR A 62 -3.33 6.55 13.70
N GLY A 63 -2.20 5.98 13.29
CA GLY A 63 -1.54 6.35 12.03
C GLY A 63 -1.34 7.86 11.85
N MET A 64 -1.99 8.42 10.85
CA MET A 64 -1.87 9.85 10.51
C MET A 64 -2.68 10.80 11.42
N ASP A 65 -3.42 10.30 12.40
CA ASP A 65 -3.93 11.16 13.50
C ASP A 65 -2.78 11.79 14.29
N ILE A 66 -1.58 11.20 14.22
CA ILE A 66 -0.38 11.60 14.92
C ILE A 66 0.60 12.20 13.91
N ASN A 67 1.12 13.39 14.22
CA ASN A 67 2.14 14.01 13.36
C ASN A 67 3.31 13.05 13.09
N THR A 68 3.76 12.99 11.85
CA THR A 68 4.83 12.09 11.41
C THR A 68 6.08 12.87 11.05
N GLU A 69 7.23 12.22 11.07
CA GLU A 69 8.48 12.77 10.56
C GLU A 69 8.35 13.06 9.06
N GLY A 70 8.88 14.20 8.64
CA GLY A 70 8.77 14.65 7.25
C GLY A 70 7.40 15.22 6.85
N ALA A 71 6.49 15.43 7.82
CA ALA A 71 5.21 16.07 7.55
C ALA A 71 5.40 17.47 6.97
N LEU A 72 4.60 17.81 5.95
CA LEU A 72 4.62 19.15 5.34
C LEU A 72 4.20 20.23 6.34
N ASN A 73 3.13 19.99 7.10
CA ASN A 73 2.65 20.85 8.15
C ASN A 73 2.59 20.11 9.47
N THR A 74 3.15 20.72 10.52
CA THR A 74 3.05 20.18 11.88
C THR A 74 1.65 20.40 12.43
N TYR A 75 1.08 19.40 13.09
CA TYR A 75 -0.23 19.46 13.72
C TYR A 75 -0.25 18.70 15.05
N CYS A 76 -1.16 19.08 15.94
CA CYS A 76 -1.43 18.33 17.16
C CYS A 76 -2.20 17.05 16.83
N ALA A 77 -2.01 15.99 17.63
CA ALA A 77 -2.77 14.77 17.49
C ALA A 77 -4.28 15.05 17.46
N GLN A 78 -4.94 14.54 16.44
CA GLN A 78 -6.38 14.72 16.23
C GLN A 78 -6.94 13.58 15.37
N GLN A 79 -8.17 13.17 15.62
CA GLN A 79 -8.82 12.18 14.77
C GLN A 79 -9.06 12.74 13.36
N MET A 80 -8.44 12.11 12.38
CA MET A 80 -8.62 12.46 10.97
C MET A 80 -9.99 11.97 10.47
N LYS A 81 -10.74 12.88 9.85
CA LYS A 81 -12.09 12.56 9.39
C LYS A 81 -12.09 11.46 8.35
N GLY A 82 -12.91 10.46 8.59
CA GLY A 82 -13.12 9.35 7.66
C GLY A 82 -12.10 8.21 7.77
N SER A 83 -10.97 8.39 8.47
CA SER A 83 -10.06 7.28 8.77
C SER A 83 -10.79 6.22 9.60
N ALA A 84 -10.86 4.97 9.08
CA ALA A 84 -11.63 3.89 9.71
C ALA A 84 -11.06 2.53 9.31
N TYR A 85 -9.82 2.25 9.68
CA TYR A 85 -9.09 1.09 9.17
C TYR A 85 -8.31 0.30 10.23
N TRP A 86 -8.08 0.88 11.38
CA TRP A 86 -7.16 0.29 12.34
C TRP A 86 -7.62 -1.07 12.84
N MET A 87 -6.69 -2.01 12.82
CA MET A 87 -6.83 -3.35 13.37
C MET A 87 -5.56 -3.70 14.17
N GLU A 88 -5.72 -4.40 15.29
CA GLU A 88 -4.59 -4.92 16.05
C GLU A 88 -3.74 -5.86 15.17
N LYS A 89 -2.40 -5.75 15.24
CA LYS A 89 -1.46 -6.45 14.35
C LYS A 89 -1.63 -7.97 14.41
N GLY A 90 -1.79 -8.55 15.61
CA GLY A 90 -1.96 -10.00 15.76
C GLY A 90 -3.25 -10.49 15.10
N LEU A 91 -4.34 -9.74 15.25
CA LEU A 91 -5.61 -10.06 14.59
C LEU A 91 -5.51 -9.96 13.07
N PHE A 92 -4.79 -8.95 12.56
CA PHE A 92 -4.51 -8.83 11.13
C PHE A 92 -3.71 -10.03 10.61
N GLN A 93 -2.68 -10.46 11.35
CA GLN A 93 -1.90 -11.64 10.99
C GLN A 93 -2.73 -12.93 11.07
N ASP A 94 -3.68 -13.06 12.01
CA ASP A 94 -4.61 -14.20 12.05
C ASP A 94 -5.54 -14.24 10.82
N LEU A 95 -6.00 -13.07 10.38
CA LEU A 95 -6.74 -12.95 9.11
C LEU A 95 -5.88 -13.42 7.93
N LEU A 96 -4.61 -12.97 7.86
CA LEU A 96 -3.68 -13.40 6.82
C LEU A 96 -3.42 -14.92 6.85
N ARG A 97 -3.29 -15.54 8.03
CA ARG A 97 -3.19 -17.01 8.18
C ARG A 97 -4.36 -17.73 7.55
N SER A 98 -5.57 -17.22 7.76
CA SER A 98 -6.79 -17.78 7.16
C SER A 98 -6.77 -17.65 5.64
N ILE A 99 -6.33 -16.51 5.11
CA ILE A 99 -6.18 -16.28 3.67
C ILE A 99 -5.12 -17.23 3.10
N PHE A 100 -3.94 -17.34 3.72
CA PHE A 100 -2.86 -18.21 3.26
C PHE A 100 -3.28 -19.68 3.20
N ALA A 101 -4.00 -20.16 4.21
CA ALA A 101 -4.52 -21.52 4.22
C ALA A 101 -5.44 -21.79 3.02
N GLN A 102 -6.32 -20.85 2.67
CA GLN A 102 -7.23 -21.00 1.54
C GLN A 102 -6.51 -20.86 0.19
N LEU A 103 -5.55 -19.96 0.06
CA LEU A 103 -4.75 -19.78 -1.14
C LEU A 103 -3.88 -21.02 -1.41
N SER A 104 -3.22 -21.55 -0.37
CA SER A 104 -2.46 -22.81 -0.46
C SER A 104 -3.35 -23.96 -0.90
N ARG A 105 -4.52 -24.14 -0.28
CA ARG A 105 -5.51 -25.14 -0.67
C ARG A 105 -5.97 -24.98 -2.12
N ALA A 106 -6.13 -23.74 -2.60
CA ALA A 106 -6.48 -23.46 -4.00
C ALA A 106 -5.33 -23.71 -4.98
N GLY A 107 -4.14 -24.06 -4.48
CA GLY A 107 -2.95 -24.35 -5.26
C GLY A 107 -2.18 -23.11 -5.72
N VAL A 108 -2.40 -21.96 -5.08
CA VAL A 108 -1.54 -20.77 -5.20
C VAL A 108 -0.16 -21.10 -4.64
N ARG A 109 0.88 -20.49 -5.20
CA ARG A 109 2.27 -20.67 -4.76
C ARG A 109 2.97 -19.36 -4.47
N ILE A 110 2.53 -18.25 -5.05
CA ILE A 110 3.10 -16.92 -4.86
C ILE A 110 1.97 -16.00 -4.43
N VAL A 111 2.19 -15.24 -3.36
CA VAL A 111 1.27 -14.19 -2.91
C VAL A 111 2.03 -12.86 -2.84
N VAL A 112 1.51 -11.85 -3.51
CA VAL A 112 2.11 -10.52 -3.52
C VAL A 112 1.26 -9.58 -2.69
N GLY A 113 1.86 -8.87 -1.73
CA GLY A 113 1.22 -7.82 -0.94
C GLY A 113 1.72 -6.43 -1.34
N HIS A 114 0.82 -5.46 -1.43
CA HIS A 114 1.15 -4.04 -1.66
C HIS A 114 0.03 -3.15 -1.14
N GLY A 115 0.36 -1.95 -0.68
CA GLY A 115 -0.56 -0.92 -0.20
C GLY A 115 -0.02 -0.21 1.01
N HIS A 116 -0.87 -0.03 1.99
CA HIS A 116 -0.55 0.63 3.26
C HIS A 116 0.72 0.07 3.90
N GLY A 117 1.67 0.96 4.22
CA GLY A 117 3.00 0.58 4.68
C GLY A 117 3.02 -0.39 5.87
N PRO A 118 2.39 -0.04 7.01
CA PRO A 118 2.31 -0.93 8.17
C PRO A 118 1.66 -2.30 7.89
N SER A 119 0.61 -2.35 7.05
CA SER A 119 -0.02 -3.60 6.64
C SER A 119 0.92 -4.46 5.78
N THR A 120 1.67 -3.81 4.87
CA THR A 120 2.66 -4.48 4.02
C THR A 120 3.82 -5.03 4.85
N ASN A 121 4.27 -4.29 5.88
CA ASN A 121 5.30 -4.76 6.82
C ASN A 121 4.81 -5.97 7.63
N ALA A 122 3.60 -5.91 8.19
CA ALA A 122 3.02 -7.00 8.95
C ALA A 122 2.80 -8.27 8.10
N PHE A 123 2.46 -8.11 6.81
CA PHE A 123 2.40 -9.20 5.85
C PHE A 123 3.79 -9.80 5.59
N GLN A 124 4.81 -8.97 5.38
CA GLN A 124 6.17 -9.44 5.08
C GLN A 124 6.82 -10.17 6.27
N GLU A 125 6.51 -9.78 7.50
CA GLU A 125 6.96 -10.48 8.71
C GLU A 125 6.50 -11.94 8.77
N MET A 126 5.45 -12.31 8.05
CA MET A 126 4.94 -13.68 8.01
C MET A 126 5.62 -14.57 6.96
N LYS A 127 6.71 -14.12 6.32
CA LYS A 127 7.34 -14.82 5.20
C LYS A 127 7.75 -16.27 5.55
N GLU A 128 8.45 -16.46 6.65
CA GLU A 128 8.90 -17.79 7.08
C GLU A 128 7.70 -18.68 7.42
N GLU A 129 6.73 -18.17 8.17
CA GLU A 129 5.51 -18.91 8.49
C GLU A 129 4.72 -19.30 7.24
N ALA A 130 4.62 -18.41 6.25
CA ALA A 130 3.93 -18.67 5.00
C ALA A 130 4.59 -19.77 4.19
N GLU A 131 5.92 -19.81 4.14
CA GLU A 131 6.68 -20.85 3.46
C GLU A 131 6.56 -22.19 4.19
N GLU A 132 6.82 -22.22 5.49
CA GLU A 132 6.86 -23.46 6.29
C GLU A 132 5.49 -24.13 6.44
N LYS A 133 4.46 -23.35 6.77
CA LYS A 133 3.13 -23.92 7.07
C LYS A 133 2.22 -24.08 5.87
N TYR A 134 2.35 -23.19 4.87
CA TYR A 134 1.41 -23.12 3.75
C TYR A 134 2.06 -23.40 2.40
N GLY A 135 3.39 -23.49 2.33
CA GLY A 135 4.14 -23.69 1.08
C GLY A 135 3.96 -22.51 0.11
N LEU A 136 3.81 -21.31 0.65
CA LEU A 136 3.61 -20.07 -0.09
C LEU A 136 4.89 -19.23 -0.08
N CYS A 137 5.35 -18.80 -1.25
CA CYS A 137 6.29 -17.73 -1.38
C CYS A 137 5.52 -16.40 -1.28
N ILE A 138 5.74 -15.61 -0.24
CA ILE A 138 5.18 -14.26 -0.16
C ILE A 138 6.22 -13.20 -0.50
N MET A 139 5.81 -12.16 -1.20
CA MET A 139 6.65 -11.04 -1.59
C MET A 139 5.84 -9.74 -1.61
N THR A 140 6.53 -8.61 -1.51
CA THR A 140 5.93 -7.30 -1.72
C THR A 140 6.28 -6.79 -3.12
N ALA A 141 5.60 -5.75 -3.59
CA ALA A 141 5.93 -5.09 -4.85
C ALA A 141 7.40 -4.64 -4.92
N TRP A 142 8.04 -4.45 -3.77
CA TRP A 142 9.41 -3.93 -3.62
C TRP A 142 10.46 -4.98 -3.29
N THR A 143 10.10 -6.25 -3.17
CA THR A 143 11.04 -7.32 -2.76
C THR A 143 12.28 -7.41 -3.66
N TYR A 144 12.14 -7.13 -4.94
CA TYR A 144 13.21 -7.15 -5.92
C TYR A 144 13.54 -5.79 -6.53
N ALA A 145 13.03 -4.71 -5.93
CA ALA A 145 13.36 -3.36 -6.36
C ALA A 145 14.81 -3.01 -5.98
N ASP A 146 15.45 -2.22 -6.81
CA ASP A 146 16.75 -1.61 -6.56
C ASP A 146 16.60 -0.28 -5.80
N ASP A 147 17.71 0.46 -5.64
CA ASP A 147 17.73 1.73 -4.92
C ASP A 147 16.93 2.84 -5.63
N GLU A 148 16.62 2.70 -6.92
CA GLU A 148 15.77 3.66 -7.65
C GLU A 148 14.36 3.72 -7.07
N ARG A 149 13.91 2.66 -6.38
CA ARG A 149 12.62 2.65 -5.68
C ARG A 149 12.42 3.86 -4.76
N LEU A 150 13.49 4.37 -4.15
CA LEU A 150 13.42 5.52 -3.24
C LEU A 150 12.94 6.81 -3.94
N LYS A 151 13.07 6.87 -5.25
CA LYS A 151 12.48 7.94 -6.06
C LYS A 151 10.95 7.83 -6.13
N TYR A 152 10.42 6.61 -6.01
CA TYR A 152 9.03 6.28 -6.34
C TYR A 152 8.18 5.93 -5.11
N GLN A 153 8.80 5.60 -3.98
CA GLN A 153 8.11 5.21 -2.76
C GLN A 153 8.82 5.80 -1.53
N ASN A 154 8.47 7.03 -1.19
CA ASN A 154 9.01 7.65 0.03
C ASN A 154 8.10 8.72 0.64
N ASP A 155 6.83 8.77 0.25
CA ASP A 155 5.90 9.75 0.81
C ASP A 155 4.60 9.10 1.32
N HIS A 156 3.79 9.88 2.02
CA HIS A 156 2.42 9.56 2.36
C HIS A 156 1.54 10.73 1.95
N ALA A 157 0.58 10.48 1.09
CA ALA A 157 -0.28 11.49 0.49
C ALA A 157 0.49 12.63 -0.22
N GLY A 158 1.77 12.42 -0.48
CA GLY A 158 2.65 13.37 -1.16
C GLY A 158 2.58 13.24 -2.69
N ALA A 159 3.59 13.79 -3.36
CA ALA A 159 3.58 13.84 -4.82
C ALA A 159 3.62 12.45 -5.48
N ASN A 160 4.25 11.44 -4.86
CA ASN A 160 4.33 10.10 -5.42
C ASN A 160 2.95 9.44 -5.45
N GLU A 161 2.31 9.33 -4.29
CA GLU A 161 0.99 8.70 -4.19
C GLU A 161 -0.08 9.48 -4.94
N THR A 162 -0.06 10.82 -4.82
CA THR A 162 -0.99 11.68 -5.57
C THR A 162 -0.84 11.47 -7.08
N SER A 163 0.40 11.37 -7.58
CA SER A 163 0.66 11.12 -9.00
C SER A 163 0.13 9.77 -9.46
N ILE A 164 0.28 8.71 -8.64
CA ILE A 164 -0.28 7.41 -8.98
C ILE A 164 -1.81 7.49 -9.08
N VAL A 165 -2.48 8.13 -8.11
CA VAL A 165 -3.94 8.28 -8.15
C VAL A 165 -4.36 9.12 -9.38
N MET A 166 -3.63 10.19 -9.72
CA MET A 166 -3.88 10.96 -10.96
C MET A 166 -3.75 10.08 -12.22
N ALA A 167 -2.84 9.13 -12.25
CA ALA A 167 -2.62 8.24 -13.40
C ALA A 167 -3.68 7.14 -13.55
N VAL A 168 -4.34 6.75 -12.44
CA VAL A 168 -5.31 5.64 -12.46
C VAL A 168 -6.75 6.08 -12.27
N ARG A 169 -6.98 7.13 -11.50
CA ARG A 169 -8.29 7.66 -11.13
C ARG A 169 -8.22 9.19 -10.93
N PRO A 170 -7.92 9.96 -11.99
CA PRO A 170 -7.71 11.42 -11.88
C PRO A 170 -8.90 12.16 -11.27
N GLU A 171 -10.13 11.65 -11.46
CA GLU A 171 -11.35 12.23 -10.91
C GLU A 171 -11.44 12.16 -9.38
N LEU A 172 -10.55 11.41 -8.70
CA LEU A 172 -10.50 11.30 -7.25
C LEU A 172 -9.48 12.25 -6.61
N VAL A 173 -8.73 13.00 -7.40
CA VAL A 173 -7.80 14.02 -6.90
C VAL A 173 -8.43 15.40 -7.10
N ASP A 174 -8.67 16.11 -6.00
CA ASP A 174 -9.29 17.44 -6.02
C ASP A 174 -8.44 18.46 -5.24
N PHE A 175 -7.54 19.11 -5.94
CA PHE A 175 -6.74 20.20 -5.36
C PHE A 175 -7.56 21.42 -4.96
N GLY A 176 -8.80 21.55 -5.39
CA GLY A 176 -9.72 22.62 -4.94
C GLY A 176 -10.08 22.51 -3.46
N GLN A 177 -9.83 21.36 -2.83
CA GLN A 177 -10.00 21.17 -1.38
C GLN A 177 -8.80 21.70 -0.56
N VAL A 178 -7.68 22.03 -1.20
CA VAL A 178 -6.52 22.63 -0.54
C VAL A 178 -6.77 24.12 -0.37
N LYS A 179 -6.58 24.63 0.87
CA LYS A 179 -6.72 26.06 1.14
C LYS A 179 -5.58 26.85 0.48
N GLU A 180 -5.83 28.12 0.18
CA GLU A 180 -4.82 29.01 -0.42
C GLU A 180 -3.55 29.15 0.44
N ASP A 181 -3.69 29.14 1.77
CA ASP A 181 -2.58 29.18 2.72
C ASP A 181 -1.96 27.79 3.00
N GLU A 182 -2.45 26.74 2.33
CA GLU A 182 -2.03 25.36 2.47
C GLU A 182 -2.11 24.80 3.92
N SER A 183 -2.77 25.50 4.85
CA SER A 183 -2.83 25.14 6.27
C SER A 183 -3.52 23.82 6.56
N ASN A 184 -4.30 23.31 5.61
CA ASN A 184 -4.99 22.02 5.72
C ASN A 184 -4.25 20.84 5.07
N LEU A 185 -3.03 21.05 4.57
CA LEU A 185 -2.15 19.95 4.13
C LEU A 185 -1.50 19.27 5.35
N ILE A 186 -2.34 18.68 6.20
CA ILE A 186 -1.95 17.92 7.40
C ILE A 186 -2.07 16.41 7.14
N GLY A 187 -1.26 15.62 7.84
CA GLY A 187 -1.19 14.19 7.59
C GLY A 187 -0.60 13.85 6.21
N ILE A 188 0.33 14.66 5.74
CA ILE A 188 1.02 14.49 4.46
C ILE A 188 2.51 14.54 4.75
N ALA A 189 3.26 13.59 4.24
CA ALA A 189 4.72 13.55 4.39
C ALA A 189 5.42 13.35 3.04
N GLY A 190 6.64 13.89 2.92
CA GLY A 190 7.46 13.78 1.73
C GLY A 190 7.30 14.95 0.75
N ARG A 191 7.25 14.68 -0.54
CA ARG A 191 7.21 15.70 -1.59
C ARG A 191 5.85 16.41 -1.67
N HIS A 192 5.86 17.68 -2.05
CA HIS A 192 4.67 18.52 -2.03
C HIS A 192 3.64 18.11 -3.09
N PRO A 193 2.42 17.68 -2.71
CA PRO A 193 1.47 17.09 -3.66
C PRO A 193 1.00 18.08 -4.74
N VAL A 194 0.68 19.33 -4.37
CA VAL A 194 0.12 20.31 -5.31
C VAL A 194 1.16 20.79 -6.34
N ARG A 195 2.44 20.85 -5.94
CA ARG A 195 3.49 21.43 -6.78
C ARG A 195 4.25 20.41 -7.60
N GLU A 196 4.27 19.15 -7.15
CA GLU A 196 5.18 18.14 -7.68
C GLU A 196 4.48 16.90 -8.24
N SER A 197 3.15 16.80 -8.10
CA SER A 197 2.40 15.69 -8.67
C SER A 197 2.11 15.89 -10.16
N SER A 198 2.08 14.79 -10.89
CA SER A 198 1.56 14.76 -12.25
C SER A 198 1.15 13.35 -12.67
N GLU A 199 0.20 13.25 -13.59
CA GLU A 199 -0.19 11.98 -14.20
C GLU A 199 1.00 11.29 -14.89
N ALA A 200 1.87 12.07 -15.55
CA ALA A 200 3.07 11.54 -16.20
C ALA A 200 4.01 10.87 -15.20
N PHE A 201 4.24 11.49 -14.04
CA PHE A 201 5.07 10.89 -12.99
C PHE A 201 4.38 9.66 -12.37
N GLY A 202 3.07 9.66 -12.20
CA GLY A 202 2.32 8.50 -11.74
C GLY A 202 2.44 7.31 -12.69
N ASN A 203 2.38 7.54 -14.00
CA ASN A 203 2.62 6.50 -15.00
C ASN A 203 4.06 5.97 -14.95
N GLU A 204 5.07 6.84 -14.76
CA GLU A 204 6.48 6.43 -14.57
C GLU A 204 6.63 5.50 -13.35
N ILE A 205 6.02 5.85 -12.22
CA ILE A 205 6.03 5.03 -10.99
C ILE A 205 5.38 3.66 -11.26
N LEU A 206 4.22 3.64 -11.90
CA LEU A 206 3.51 2.40 -12.21
C LEU A 206 4.33 1.50 -13.15
N GLU A 207 4.94 2.05 -14.18
CA GLU A 207 5.77 1.28 -15.12
C GLU A 207 6.98 0.66 -14.43
N TYR A 208 7.69 1.43 -13.61
CA TYR A 208 8.82 0.92 -12.82
C TYR A 208 8.40 -0.20 -11.90
N THR A 209 7.33 0.03 -11.12
CA THR A 209 6.82 -0.95 -10.14
C THR A 209 6.33 -2.22 -10.83
N MET A 210 5.59 -2.10 -11.92
CA MET A 210 5.13 -3.26 -12.72
C MET A 210 6.32 -4.07 -13.25
N LYS A 211 7.31 -3.42 -13.86
CA LYS A 211 8.50 -4.09 -14.42
C LYS A 211 9.24 -4.89 -13.35
N THR A 212 9.48 -4.27 -12.21
CA THR A 212 10.18 -4.89 -11.07
C THR A 212 9.39 -6.06 -10.51
N LEU A 213 8.09 -5.88 -10.31
CA LEU A 213 7.21 -6.91 -9.77
C LEU A 213 7.06 -8.11 -10.70
N ILE A 214 6.87 -7.88 -12.00
CA ILE A 214 6.79 -8.94 -13.00
C ILE A 214 8.08 -9.77 -13.01
N ALA A 215 9.24 -9.12 -13.03
CA ALA A 215 10.53 -9.82 -12.98
C ALA A 215 10.69 -10.65 -11.69
N GLY A 216 10.24 -10.12 -10.55
CA GLY A 216 10.23 -10.84 -9.27
C GLY A 216 9.33 -12.07 -9.29
N ILE A 217 8.09 -11.94 -9.76
CA ILE A 217 7.15 -13.06 -9.88
C ILE A 217 7.71 -14.17 -10.80
N GLU A 218 8.30 -13.78 -11.92
CA GLU A 218 8.89 -14.75 -12.87
C GLU A 218 10.10 -15.47 -12.28
N LYS A 219 10.94 -14.77 -11.50
CA LYS A 219 12.08 -15.34 -10.79
C LYS A 219 11.62 -16.40 -9.77
N GLU A 220 10.67 -16.02 -8.89
CA GLU A 220 10.14 -16.94 -7.90
C GLU A 220 9.45 -18.15 -8.53
N TYR A 221 8.73 -17.92 -9.61
CA TYR A 221 8.08 -19.02 -10.34
C TYR A 221 9.07 -20.03 -10.93
N LYS A 222 10.23 -19.60 -11.42
CA LYS A 222 11.31 -20.48 -11.86
C LYS A 222 11.87 -21.30 -10.70
N THR A 223 12.19 -20.64 -9.59
CA THR A 223 12.71 -21.28 -8.37
C THR A 223 11.77 -22.36 -7.82
N ILE A 224 10.45 -22.09 -7.82
CA ILE A 224 9.44 -23.06 -7.35
C ILE A 224 9.32 -24.28 -8.29
N LYS A 225 9.55 -24.11 -9.60
CA LYS A 225 9.52 -25.23 -10.55
C LYS A 225 10.73 -26.15 -10.49
N GLU A 226 11.84 -25.64 -10.01
CA GLU A 226 13.11 -26.37 -9.89
C GLU A 226 13.21 -27.15 -8.57
N ARG A 227 12.33 -26.88 -7.61
CA ARG A 227 12.16 -27.63 -6.35
C ARG A 227 11.17 -28.80 -6.55
#